data_b173a05e4d83f7dfadf07948eb5009bc
#
_entry.id   b173a05e4d83f7dfadf07948eb5009bc
#
_cell.length_a   1.000
_cell.length_b   1.000
_cell.length_c   1.000
_cell.angle_alpha   90.00
_cell.angle_beta   90.00
_cell.angle_gamma   90.00
#
_symmetry.space_group_name_H-M   'P 1'
#
loop_
_entity.id
_entity.type
_entity.pdbx_description
1 polymer ?
#
loop_
_entity_poly.entity_id
_entity_poly.type
_entity_poly.pdbx_seq_one_letter_code
_entity_poly.pdbx_strand_id
1 'polypeptide(L)'
;MIAESARKSSLLTSLFLWELSKAVKERATPPLIATKTYNPIVYKAMNALHRLIAGSRFYPAVDGSSQNPEMIERAKQVVSVLCPALEVKYDTAVVVGGQGVLAPDFFPELPSSRDRVVDSFFERNLTRNDQILMIVEIPPSSYHAVDVLLRNAAMTNFASLGTPAHAS
;
A
#
# COMPACT_ATOMS: atom_id res chain seq x y z
N MET A 1 9.66 -15.60 17.19
CA MET A 1 9.14 -15.46 15.81
C MET A 1 8.08 -14.35 15.63
N ILE A 2 7.16 -14.11 16.57
CA ILE A 2 6.14 -13.03 16.46
C ILE A 2 6.76 -11.62 16.47
N ALA A 3 7.85 -11.40 17.21
CA ALA A 3 8.49 -10.09 17.35
C ALA A 3 9.19 -9.58 16.07
N GLU A 4 9.63 -10.47 15.19
CA GLU A 4 10.38 -10.09 13.99
C GLU A 4 9.45 -9.66 12.84
N SER A 5 8.29 -10.33 12.70
CA SER A 5 7.28 -9.93 11.72
C SER A 5 6.59 -8.60 12.09
N ALA A 6 6.40 -8.35 13.40
CA ALA A 6 5.86 -7.08 13.88
C ALA A 6 6.83 -5.91 13.65
N ARG A 7 8.14 -6.13 13.81
CA ARG A 7 9.16 -5.11 13.52
C ARG A 7 9.23 -4.75 12.03
N LYS A 8 9.13 -5.74 11.13
CA LYS A 8 9.14 -5.50 9.67
C LYS A 8 7.91 -4.72 9.20
N SER A 9 6.74 -5.01 9.75
CA SER A 9 5.52 -4.25 9.41
C SER A 9 5.55 -2.82 9.94
N SER A 10 6.13 -2.59 11.12
CA SER A 10 6.24 -1.23 11.68
C SER A 10 7.22 -0.35 10.90
N LEU A 11 8.32 -0.91 10.39
CA LEU A 11 9.29 -0.19 9.58
C LEU A 11 8.68 0.28 8.26
N LEU A 12 7.96 -0.59 7.56
CA LEU A 12 7.28 -0.25 6.30
C LEU A 12 6.22 0.84 6.52
N THR A 13 5.41 0.69 7.56
CA THR A 13 4.41 1.71 7.93
C THR A 13 5.07 3.05 8.27
N SER A 14 6.17 3.03 9.01
CA SER A 14 6.92 4.25 9.36
C SER A 14 7.51 4.93 8.13
N LEU A 15 8.02 4.16 7.17
CA LEU A 15 8.54 4.69 5.91
C LEU A 15 7.44 5.35 5.07
N PHE A 16 6.28 4.69 4.93
CA PHE A 16 5.13 5.27 4.24
C PHE A 16 4.62 6.54 4.92
N LEU A 17 4.54 6.55 6.25
CA LEU A 17 4.13 7.73 6.99
C LEU A 17 5.14 8.88 6.85
N TRP A 18 6.44 8.58 6.81
CA TRP A 18 7.48 9.58 6.60
C TRP A 18 7.39 10.21 5.21
N GLU A 19 7.28 9.43 4.14
CA GLU A 19 7.08 9.93 2.78
C GLU A 19 5.78 10.72 2.66
N LEU A 20 4.70 10.24 3.26
CA LEU A 20 3.44 10.94 3.31
C LEU A 20 3.56 12.31 3.99
N SER A 21 4.30 12.40 5.11
CA SER A 21 4.52 13.66 5.83
C SER A 21 5.23 14.70 4.97
N LYS A 22 6.19 14.25 4.17
CA LYS A 22 6.91 15.09 3.24
C LYS A 22 5.99 15.63 2.15
N ALA A 23 5.23 14.76 1.49
CA ALA A 23 4.28 15.13 0.45
C ALA A 23 3.19 16.11 0.96
N VAL A 24 2.67 15.90 2.17
CA VAL A 24 1.69 16.80 2.79
C VAL A 24 2.28 18.18 3.08
N LYS A 25 3.53 18.27 3.51
CA LYS A 25 4.22 19.53 3.77
C LYS A 25 4.49 20.34 2.50
N GLU A 26 4.81 19.67 1.42
CA GLU A 26 5.10 20.28 0.11
C GLU A 26 3.85 20.84 -0.57
N ARG A 27 2.65 20.41 -0.22
CA ARG A 27 1.30 20.91 -0.59
C ARG A 27 1.04 21.28 -2.05
N ALA A 28 1.88 20.84 -2.97
CA ALA A 28 1.78 21.21 -4.38
C ALA A 28 0.65 20.46 -5.13
N THR A 29 0.35 19.23 -4.72
CA THR A 29 -0.68 18.33 -5.28
C THR A 29 -1.22 17.42 -4.19
N PRO A 30 -2.44 16.86 -4.32
CA PRO A 30 -2.92 15.83 -3.41
C PRO A 30 -1.89 14.70 -3.34
N PRO A 31 -1.42 14.30 -2.14
CA PRO A 31 -0.47 13.22 -2.05
C PRO A 31 -1.11 11.94 -2.57
N LEU A 32 -0.36 11.32 -3.47
CA LEU A 32 -0.75 10.07 -4.08
C LEU A 32 0.36 9.06 -3.79
N ILE A 33 -0.01 7.96 -3.14
CA ILE A 33 0.88 6.84 -2.89
C ILE A 33 0.52 5.75 -3.89
N ALA A 34 1.46 5.40 -4.75
CA ALA A 34 1.27 4.33 -5.70
C ALA A 34 2.37 3.27 -5.54
N THR A 35 1.98 2.01 -5.59
CA THR A 35 2.92 0.88 -5.56
C THR A 35 2.37 -0.30 -6.34
N LYS A 36 3.26 -1.19 -6.78
CA LYS A 36 2.91 -2.46 -7.41
C LYS A 36 3.32 -3.61 -6.52
N THR A 37 2.49 -4.63 -6.41
CA THR A 37 2.82 -5.82 -5.62
C THR A 37 2.12 -7.08 -6.16
N TYR A 38 2.78 -8.22 -5.98
CA TYR A 38 2.15 -9.54 -6.09
C TYR A 38 1.70 -10.06 -4.72
N ASN A 39 2.05 -9.35 -3.64
CA ASN A 39 1.86 -9.81 -2.26
C ASN A 39 0.56 -9.25 -1.66
N PRO A 40 -0.45 -10.10 -1.39
CA PRO A 40 -1.72 -9.67 -0.81
C PRO A 40 -1.60 -9.05 0.59
N ILE A 41 -0.53 -9.34 1.34
CA ILE A 41 -0.26 -8.71 2.63
C ILE A 41 0.03 -7.21 2.45
N VAL A 42 0.76 -6.84 1.39
CA VAL A 42 1.05 -5.43 1.06
C VAL A 42 -0.24 -4.70 0.68
N TYR A 43 -1.12 -5.35 -0.09
CA TYR A 43 -2.44 -4.82 -0.40
C TYR A 43 -3.23 -4.50 0.89
N LYS A 44 -3.29 -5.44 1.84
CA LYS A 44 -3.97 -5.19 3.12
C LYS A 44 -3.36 -4.04 3.91
N ALA A 45 -2.04 -3.90 3.92
CA ALA A 45 -1.38 -2.80 4.60
C ALA A 45 -1.75 -1.44 3.98
N MET A 46 -1.79 -1.34 2.64
CA MET A 46 -2.21 -0.14 1.93
C MET A 46 -3.69 0.18 2.13
N ASN A 47 -4.55 -0.83 2.11
CA ASN A 47 -5.98 -0.66 2.40
C ASN A 47 -6.22 -0.25 3.87
N ALA A 48 -5.44 -0.77 4.80
CA ALA A 48 -5.50 -0.34 6.20
C ALA A 48 -5.08 1.13 6.35
N LEU A 49 -4.02 1.57 5.67
CA LEU A 49 -3.61 2.97 5.64
C LEU A 49 -4.73 3.88 5.11
N HIS A 50 -5.34 3.50 3.98
CA HIS A 50 -6.51 4.21 3.42
C HIS A 50 -7.63 4.38 4.46
N ARG A 51 -7.99 3.31 5.18
CA ARG A 51 -9.07 3.34 6.18
C ARG A 51 -8.77 4.23 7.38
N LEU A 52 -7.50 4.48 7.69
CA LEU A 52 -7.09 5.40 8.76
C LEU A 52 -7.19 6.87 8.36
N ILE A 53 -7.24 7.18 7.06
CA ILE A 53 -7.26 8.54 6.54
C ILE A 53 -8.66 8.84 5.99
N ALA A 54 -9.49 9.49 6.79
CA ALA A 54 -10.83 9.88 6.39
C ALA A 54 -10.81 10.69 5.08
N GLY A 55 -11.70 10.34 4.14
CA GLY A 55 -11.81 11.01 2.84
C GLY A 55 -10.77 10.59 1.80
N SER A 56 -9.77 9.76 2.14
CA SER A 56 -8.88 9.18 1.13
C SER A 56 -9.64 8.24 0.19
N ARG A 57 -9.07 7.98 -0.98
CA ARG A 57 -9.61 7.07 -1.99
C ARG A 57 -8.60 5.96 -2.25
N PHE A 58 -9.08 4.75 -2.49
CA PHE A 58 -8.25 3.57 -2.69
C PHE A 58 -8.62 2.83 -3.98
N TYR A 59 -7.61 2.32 -4.65
CA TYR A 59 -7.74 1.50 -5.85
C TYR A 59 -6.70 0.37 -5.79
N PRO A 60 -7.06 -0.84 -6.22
CA PRO A 60 -8.37 -1.27 -6.69
C PRO A 60 -9.28 -1.74 -5.54
N ALA A 61 -10.60 -1.72 -5.77
CA ALA A 61 -11.54 -2.50 -4.99
C ALA A 61 -11.41 -3.99 -5.36
N VAL A 62 -11.37 -4.88 -4.35
CA VAL A 62 -11.21 -6.34 -4.56
C VAL A 62 -12.40 -7.15 -4.06
N ASP A 63 -13.39 -6.48 -3.51
CA ASP A 63 -14.61 -7.07 -2.93
C ASP A 63 -15.71 -7.37 -3.96
N GLY A 64 -15.42 -7.19 -5.24
CA GLY A 64 -16.35 -7.37 -6.34
C GLY A 64 -17.18 -6.13 -6.68
N SER A 65 -16.99 -5.02 -5.96
CA SER A 65 -17.58 -3.74 -6.33
C SER A 65 -16.96 -3.17 -7.59
N SER A 66 -17.72 -2.32 -8.29
CA SER A 66 -17.20 -1.61 -9.46
C SER A 66 -16.08 -0.66 -9.05
N GLN A 67 -15.04 -0.58 -9.88
CA GLN A 67 -13.96 0.38 -9.68
C GLN A 67 -14.50 1.82 -9.82
N ASN A 68 -13.99 2.71 -8.97
CA ASN A 68 -14.31 4.13 -9.09
C ASN A 68 -13.71 4.71 -10.39
N PRO A 69 -14.52 5.30 -11.29
CA PRO A 69 -14.05 5.83 -12.58
C PRO A 69 -12.95 6.89 -12.45
N GLU A 70 -13.03 7.77 -11.44
CA GLU A 70 -11.99 8.77 -11.18
C GLU A 70 -10.67 8.13 -10.78
N MET A 71 -10.72 7.04 -9.99
CA MET A 71 -9.53 6.30 -9.60
C MET A 71 -8.94 5.51 -10.78
N ILE A 72 -9.74 5.07 -11.74
CA ILE A 72 -9.25 4.49 -12.99
C ILE A 72 -8.47 5.56 -13.79
N GLU A 73 -8.98 6.78 -13.91
CA GLU A 73 -8.26 7.87 -14.59
C GLU A 73 -6.96 8.22 -13.85
N ARG A 74 -6.95 8.21 -12.52
CA ARG A 74 -5.72 8.34 -11.74
C ARG A 74 -4.74 7.20 -12.01
N ALA A 75 -5.25 5.97 -12.10
CA ALA A 75 -4.42 4.80 -12.42
C ALA A 75 -3.75 4.94 -13.78
N LYS A 76 -4.46 5.43 -14.81
CA LYS A 76 -3.88 5.70 -16.14
C LYS A 76 -2.73 6.72 -16.07
N GLN A 77 -2.91 7.81 -15.31
CA GLN A 77 -1.87 8.82 -15.09
C GLN A 77 -0.64 8.21 -14.38
N VAL A 78 -0.87 7.42 -13.33
CA VAL A 78 0.21 6.73 -12.60
C VAL A 78 0.95 5.75 -13.50
N VAL A 79 0.23 4.95 -14.28
CA VAL A 79 0.80 3.96 -15.21
C VAL A 79 1.69 4.63 -16.25
N SER A 80 1.28 5.78 -16.79
CA SER A 80 2.09 6.50 -17.78
C SER A 80 3.47 6.94 -17.25
N VAL A 81 3.64 7.00 -15.94
CA VAL A 81 4.90 7.37 -15.28
C VAL A 81 5.63 6.14 -14.74
N LEU A 82 4.92 5.25 -14.00
CA LEU A 82 5.54 4.13 -13.30
C LEU A 82 5.86 2.93 -14.19
N CYS A 83 5.06 2.69 -15.21
CA CYS A 83 5.18 1.51 -16.07
C CYS A 83 4.66 1.76 -17.50
N PRO A 84 5.21 2.77 -18.23
CA PRO A 84 4.68 3.22 -19.52
C PRO A 84 4.72 2.15 -20.61
N ALA A 85 5.57 1.13 -20.45
CA ALA A 85 5.75 0.05 -21.43
C ALA A 85 4.96 -1.24 -21.08
N LEU A 86 4.20 -1.26 -19.97
CA LEU A 86 3.48 -2.44 -19.52
C LEU A 86 1.98 -2.32 -19.80
N GLU A 87 1.37 -3.44 -20.17
CA GLU A 87 -0.08 -3.56 -20.25
C GLU A 87 -0.70 -3.51 -18.84
N VAL A 88 -1.79 -2.76 -18.67
CA VAL A 88 -2.53 -2.70 -17.41
C VAL A 88 -4.02 -2.94 -17.65
N LYS A 89 -4.58 -3.90 -16.90
CA LYS A 89 -6.01 -4.19 -16.87
C LYS A 89 -6.65 -3.35 -15.77
N TYR A 90 -7.31 -2.26 -16.14
CA TYR A 90 -7.82 -1.27 -15.17
C TYR A 90 -9.03 -1.72 -14.35
N ASP A 91 -9.75 -2.75 -14.78
CA ASP A 91 -10.84 -3.38 -14.04
C ASP A 91 -10.34 -4.16 -12.82
N THR A 92 -9.18 -4.77 -12.93
CA THR A 92 -8.53 -5.59 -11.90
C THR A 92 -7.22 -4.99 -11.37
N ALA A 93 -6.77 -3.87 -11.93
CA ALA A 93 -5.48 -3.22 -11.63
C ALA A 93 -4.25 -4.10 -11.90
N VAL A 94 -4.38 -5.14 -12.72
CA VAL A 94 -3.28 -6.05 -13.03
C VAL A 94 -2.31 -5.38 -14.00
N VAL A 95 -1.04 -5.30 -13.58
CA VAL A 95 0.10 -4.91 -14.40
C VAL A 95 0.73 -6.19 -14.94
N VAL A 96 0.52 -6.46 -16.22
CA VAL A 96 0.96 -7.69 -16.87
C VAL A 96 2.48 -7.71 -16.96
N GLY A 97 3.11 -8.78 -16.49
CA GLY A 97 4.58 -8.90 -16.48
C GLY A 97 5.29 -7.89 -15.57
N GLY A 98 4.56 -7.22 -14.66
CA GLY A 98 5.08 -6.12 -13.83
C GLY A 98 6.16 -6.51 -12.84
N GLN A 99 6.33 -7.80 -12.58
CA GLN A 99 7.30 -8.31 -11.61
C GLN A 99 8.74 -8.36 -12.14
N GLY A 100 8.90 -8.25 -13.47
CA GLY A 100 10.22 -8.46 -14.08
C GLY A 100 10.71 -9.91 -13.93
N VAL A 101 11.99 -10.12 -14.15
CA VAL A 101 12.61 -11.46 -14.04
C VAL A 101 13.01 -11.69 -12.57
N LEU A 102 12.07 -12.12 -11.74
CA LEU A 102 12.43 -12.72 -10.45
C LEU A 102 12.79 -14.20 -10.65
N ALA A 103 13.84 -14.63 -9.96
CA ALA A 103 14.23 -16.04 -9.99
C ALA A 103 13.02 -16.91 -9.59
N PRO A 104 12.78 -18.02 -10.30
CA PRO A 104 11.62 -18.90 -10.10
C PRO A 104 11.37 -19.31 -8.64
N ASP A 105 12.40 -19.36 -7.84
CA ASP A 105 12.39 -19.94 -6.50
C ASP A 105 12.26 -18.91 -5.37
N PHE A 106 12.19 -17.61 -5.71
CA PHE A 106 12.18 -16.56 -4.68
C PHE A 106 10.87 -16.53 -3.86
N PHE A 107 9.74 -16.92 -4.49
CA PHE A 107 8.45 -17.16 -3.80
C PHE A 107 7.69 -18.24 -4.55
N PRO A 108 7.81 -19.52 -4.15
CA PRO A 108 7.15 -20.64 -4.81
C PRO A 108 5.63 -20.56 -4.71
N GLU A 109 5.09 -19.88 -3.68
CA GLU A 109 3.66 -19.72 -3.43
C GLU A 109 3.31 -18.27 -3.15
N LEU A 110 2.09 -17.83 -3.52
CA LEU A 110 1.57 -16.53 -3.10
C LEU A 110 1.41 -16.50 -1.58
N PRO A 111 1.97 -15.49 -0.89
CA PRO A 111 1.79 -15.39 0.55
C PRO A 111 0.32 -15.12 0.88
N SER A 112 -0.24 -15.81 1.87
CA SER A 112 -1.60 -15.56 2.32
C SER A 112 -1.69 -14.32 3.21
N SER A 113 -2.65 -13.46 2.92
CA SER A 113 -2.99 -12.30 3.75
C SER A 113 -3.91 -12.66 4.93
N ARG A 114 -4.42 -13.88 4.99
CA ARG A 114 -5.47 -14.35 5.90
C ARG A 114 -6.82 -13.61 5.71
N ASP A 115 -7.03 -13.05 4.54
CA ASP A 115 -8.27 -12.43 4.12
C ASP A 115 -8.72 -13.11 2.83
N ARG A 116 -9.77 -13.91 2.91
CA ARG A 116 -10.23 -14.74 1.79
C ARG A 116 -10.62 -13.92 0.56
N VAL A 117 -11.17 -12.73 0.74
CA VAL A 117 -11.57 -11.87 -0.38
C VAL A 117 -10.34 -11.39 -1.12
N VAL A 118 -9.35 -10.88 -0.38
CA VAL A 118 -8.08 -10.41 -0.94
C VAL A 118 -7.32 -11.57 -1.58
N ASP A 119 -7.12 -12.67 -0.85
CA ASP A 119 -6.34 -13.81 -1.35
C ASP A 119 -6.97 -14.39 -2.63
N SER A 120 -8.30 -14.62 -2.65
CA SER A 120 -9.01 -15.10 -3.84
C SER A 120 -8.97 -14.12 -5.02
N PHE A 121 -8.91 -12.81 -4.77
CA PHE A 121 -8.74 -11.83 -5.84
C PHE A 121 -7.37 -11.96 -6.48
N PHE A 122 -6.30 -12.06 -5.67
CA PHE A 122 -4.93 -12.24 -6.16
C PHE A 122 -4.77 -13.55 -6.92
N GLU A 123 -5.27 -14.67 -6.37
CA GLU A 123 -5.20 -16.00 -7.01
C GLU A 123 -5.90 -16.04 -8.37
N ARG A 124 -7.06 -15.39 -8.51
CA ARG A 124 -7.83 -15.39 -9.75
C ARG A 124 -7.28 -14.49 -10.84
N ASN A 125 -6.63 -13.39 -10.46
CA ASN A 125 -6.28 -12.32 -11.41
C ASN A 125 -4.79 -12.25 -11.74
N LEU A 126 -3.91 -12.80 -10.89
CA LEU A 126 -2.47 -12.77 -11.12
C LEU A 126 -1.95 -14.08 -11.69
N THR A 127 -1.09 -13.95 -12.69
CA THR A 127 -0.13 -14.97 -13.05
C THR A 127 1.20 -14.71 -12.32
N ARG A 128 2.17 -15.64 -12.45
CA ARG A 128 3.43 -15.59 -11.71
C ARG A 128 4.23 -14.28 -11.89
N ASN A 129 4.08 -13.62 -13.04
CA ASN A 129 4.88 -12.44 -13.39
C ASN A 129 4.09 -11.12 -13.22
N ASP A 130 2.83 -11.19 -12.82
CA ASP A 130 1.96 -10.04 -12.72
C ASP A 130 2.04 -9.38 -11.35
N GLN A 131 1.64 -8.12 -11.31
CA GLN A 131 1.49 -7.35 -10.07
C GLN A 131 0.15 -6.62 -10.07
N ILE A 132 -0.36 -6.31 -8.88
CA ILE A 132 -1.47 -5.37 -8.70
C ILE A 132 -0.92 -3.98 -8.49
N LEU A 133 -1.38 -3.01 -9.27
CA LEU A 133 -1.17 -1.60 -9.01
C LEU A 133 -2.12 -1.14 -7.91
N MET A 134 -1.60 -0.53 -6.87
CA MET A 134 -2.37 0.06 -5.78
C MET A 134 -2.14 1.55 -5.72
N ILE A 135 -3.20 2.30 -5.45
CA ILE A 135 -3.16 3.75 -5.31
C ILE A 135 -3.98 4.15 -4.09
N VAL A 136 -3.38 4.96 -3.22
CA VAL A 136 -4.08 5.73 -2.19
C VAL A 136 -3.98 7.20 -2.58
N GLU A 137 -5.10 7.84 -2.79
CA GLU A 137 -5.19 9.28 -3.02
C GLU A 137 -5.73 9.98 -1.77
N ILE A 138 -5.01 11.01 -1.31
CA ILE A 138 -5.32 11.74 -0.09
C ILE A 138 -5.71 13.17 -0.48
N PRO A 139 -6.99 13.54 -0.41
CA PRO A 139 -7.42 14.88 -0.78
C PRO A 139 -6.94 15.92 0.24
N PRO A 140 -6.79 17.19 -0.15
CA PRO A 140 -6.33 18.26 0.75
C PRO A 140 -7.16 18.38 2.03
N SER A 141 -8.46 18.10 1.98
CA SER A 141 -9.35 18.07 3.14
C SER A 141 -8.94 17.07 4.22
N SER A 142 -8.14 16.04 3.86
CA SER A 142 -7.68 15.00 4.78
C SER A 142 -6.29 15.25 5.36
N TYR A 143 -5.60 16.33 4.99
CA TYR A 143 -4.23 16.60 5.45
C TYR A 143 -4.12 16.78 6.95
N HIS A 144 -5.13 17.39 7.59
CA HIS A 144 -5.15 17.49 9.04
C HIS A 144 -5.20 16.12 9.73
N ALA A 145 -6.00 15.18 9.20
CA ALA A 145 -6.07 13.81 9.72
C ALA A 145 -4.72 13.08 9.57
N VAL A 146 -4.02 13.31 8.48
CA VAL A 146 -2.66 12.77 8.26
C VAL A 146 -1.69 13.35 9.28
N ASP A 147 -1.70 14.66 9.52
CA ASP A 147 -0.83 15.29 10.53
C ASP A 147 -1.07 14.71 11.94
N VAL A 148 -2.32 14.45 12.31
CA VAL A 148 -2.66 13.81 13.59
C VAL A 148 -2.12 12.39 13.66
N LEU A 149 -2.30 11.59 12.61
CA LEU A 149 -1.76 10.22 12.53
C LEU A 149 -0.24 10.19 12.68
N LEU A 150 0.46 11.11 12.00
CA LEU A 150 1.92 11.21 12.04
C LEU A 150 2.43 11.57 13.44
N ARG A 151 1.79 12.53 14.12
CA ARG A 151 2.14 12.90 15.49
C ARG A 151 1.93 11.74 16.46
N ASN A 152 0.81 11.02 16.35
CA ASN A 152 0.53 9.86 17.19
C ASN A 152 1.52 8.73 16.95
N ALA A 153 1.88 8.44 15.71
CA ALA A 153 2.87 7.42 15.36
C ALA A 153 4.26 7.77 15.89
N ALA A 154 4.66 9.05 15.83
CA ALA A 154 5.92 9.52 16.39
C ALA A 154 5.96 9.34 17.92
N MET A 155 4.89 9.70 18.62
CA MET A 155 4.80 9.57 20.08
C MET A 155 4.86 8.11 20.54
N THR A 156 4.22 7.18 19.81
CA THR A 156 4.22 5.76 20.14
C THR A 156 5.60 5.13 19.96
N ASN A 157 6.35 5.54 18.94
CA ASN A 157 7.71 5.06 18.70
C ASN A 157 8.71 5.59 19.76
N PHE A 158 8.55 6.80 20.26
CA PHE A 158 9.39 7.33 21.34
C PHE A 158 9.11 6.66 22.69
N ALA A 159 7.86 6.34 23.01
CA ALA A 159 7.50 5.68 24.25
C ALA A 159 8.07 4.25 24.34
N SER A 160 8.21 3.55 23.20
CA SER A 160 8.77 2.19 23.15
C SER A 160 10.30 2.13 23.27
N LEU A 161 11.01 3.25 23.07
CA LEU A 161 12.47 3.35 23.19
C LEU A 161 12.95 3.78 24.58
N GLY A 162 12.03 4.20 25.45
CA GLY A 162 12.35 4.86 26.72
C GLY A 162 12.28 3.99 27.98
N THR A 163 12.07 2.66 27.90
CA THR A 163 12.07 1.81 29.09
C THR A 163 13.44 1.12 29.22
N PRO A 164 14.36 1.62 30.08
CA PRO A 164 15.57 0.89 30.41
C PRO A 164 15.15 -0.39 31.15
N ALA A 165 15.59 -1.54 30.66
CA ALA A 165 15.48 -2.78 31.39
C ALA A 165 16.22 -2.60 32.71
N HIS A 166 15.49 -2.53 33.84
CA HIS A 166 16.06 -2.66 35.15
C HIS A 166 16.56 -4.09 35.25
N ALA A 167 17.89 -4.24 35.16
CA ALA A 167 18.59 -5.44 35.58
C ALA A 167 18.40 -5.62 37.08
N SER A 168 17.82 -6.72 37.45
CA SER A 168 17.86 -7.30 38.83
C SER A 168 18.74 -8.51 38.80
#